data_5682c4befca5e02244c2d357e6ac1708
#
_entry.id   5682c4befca5e02244c2d357e6ac1708
#
_cell.length_a   1.000
_cell.length_b   1.000
_cell.length_c   1.000
_cell.angle_alpha   90.00
_cell.angle_beta   90.00
_cell.angle_gamma   90.00
#
_symmetry.space_group_name_H-M   'P 1'
#
loop_
_entity.id
_entity.type
_entity.pdbx_description
1 polymer ?
#
loop_
_entity_poly.entity_id
_entity_poly.type
_entity_poly.pdbx_seq_one_letter_code
_entity_poly.pdbx_strand_id
1 'polypeptide(L)'
;MKKKIIALSMAACIAALVGCGTTSGNTGSSESVKESNSVPIGMPDYSAYETTREMWIGGWNPPPPRHTTAIDDETYDFQTLERYKQMADAGINVGICVYEEKTGHPDEFYNALDLAEQAGVKLLVMDYDVRPENFDANMTAEDLLRKTASYNEHPAFLGHHAYDEPGVDAFDNIGAMKKVYAKAFPDKYFYVNLFPSYSSARSLGTSSGYDYYFQHFIDRVDPDLLSVDYYPLKGSALKPVLYTGLLSDYELYAENSKLYDIPFYTFIGTMGFTSAIRQPSIYDLRFMVNAALMFGADGVNHFCYWQPYDSVIESDTTHAMILRDGTVTDLYYDCKTVNYEVKNFDHVLLSFDWQGVMVNAGELSDGKLSASFKQLKHPLESHKRISSIKSERDLAVGVFKDEAGYDGFYMLNYNNPGYADLKNKITVKFNDADKAIIYYRGEEKTVNLANGEYSCELEAGDAIFAIPVKG
;
A
#
# COMPACT_ATOMS: atom_id res chain seq x y z
N MET A 1 -20.34 9.57 0.55
CA MET A 1 -19.25 10.59 0.57
C MET A 1 -18.10 9.98 -0.22
N LYS A 2 -17.56 10.67 -1.20
CA LYS A 2 -16.58 10.10 -2.13
C LYS A 2 -15.21 9.98 -1.44
N LYS A 3 -14.54 8.82 -1.60
CA LYS A 3 -13.12 8.64 -1.23
C LYS A 3 -12.34 9.89 -1.63
N LYS A 4 -11.70 10.57 -0.68
CA LYS A 4 -10.72 11.61 -0.99
C LYS A 4 -9.46 10.93 -1.50
N ILE A 5 -9.49 10.51 -2.77
CA ILE A 5 -8.26 10.19 -3.48
C ILE A 5 -7.54 11.53 -3.63
N ILE A 6 -6.57 11.79 -2.77
CA ILE A 6 -5.66 12.91 -2.96
C ILE A 6 -4.74 12.47 -4.10
N ALA A 7 -5.17 12.78 -5.33
CA ALA A 7 -4.30 12.61 -6.47
C ALA A 7 -3.05 13.46 -6.27
N LEU A 8 -1.88 12.86 -6.38
CA LEU A 8 -0.61 13.56 -6.47
C LEU A 8 -0.55 14.32 -7.81
N SER A 9 -1.41 15.34 -8.00
CA SER A 9 -1.42 16.12 -9.22
C SER A 9 -0.42 17.26 -9.15
N MET A 10 0.47 17.35 -10.10
CA MET A 10 1.17 18.59 -10.47
C MET A 10 0.12 19.58 -10.99
N ALA A 11 -0.37 20.48 -10.14
CA ALA A 11 -1.28 21.53 -10.57
C ALA A 11 -0.49 22.70 -11.18
N ALA A 12 -0.56 22.84 -12.48
CA ALA A 12 -0.26 24.12 -13.15
C ALA A 12 -1.43 25.08 -12.86
N CYS A 13 -1.12 26.21 -12.21
CA CYS A 13 -2.07 27.29 -11.99
C CYS A 13 -2.57 27.89 -13.29
N ILE A 14 -3.88 27.78 -13.57
CA ILE A 14 -4.59 28.71 -14.46
C ILE A 14 -5.78 29.27 -13.68
N ALA A 15 -5.70 30.55 -13.39
CA ALA A 15 -6.81 31.31 -12.80
C ALA A 15 -7.80 31.69 -13.90
N ALA A 16 -9.10 31.45 -13.67
CA ALA A 16 -10.17 32.14 -14.40
C ALA A 16 -11.39 32.36 -13.51
N LEU A 17 -11.88 33.53 -13.58
CA LEU A 17 -12.86 34.27 -12.77
C LEU A 17 -14.33 33.89 -13.04
N VAL A 18 -15.14 34.00 -11.97
CA VAL A 18 -16.47 34.63 -11.82
C VAL A 18 -17.73 33.93 -12.39
N GLY A 19 -18.70 33.76 -11.51
CA GLY A 19 -20.12 33.60 -11.83
C GLY A 19 -21.00 33.32 -10.61
N CYS A 20 -21.51 34.37 -9.96
CA CYS A 20 -22.60 34.31 -8.98
C CYS A 20 -23.91 33.88 -9.62
N GLY A 21 -24.67 33.01 -8.95
CA GLY A 21 -26.08 32.75 -9.26
C GLY A 21 -26.79 32.06 -8.09
N THR A 22 -27.60 32.81 -7.37
CA THR A 22 -28.57 32.40 -6.33
C THR A 22 -29.72 31.64 -6.92
N THR A 23 -30.26 30.58 -6.31
CA THR A 23 -31.59 30.50 -5.67
C THR A 23 -32.12 29.07 -5.50
N SER A 24 -32.70 28.89 -4.35
CA SER A 24 -33.94 28.16 -3.95
C SER A 24 -33.92 26.63 -3.88
N GLY A 25 -34.28 26.20 -2.68
CA GLY A 25 -34.46 24.85 -2.21
C GLY A 25 -35.48 24.03 -3.02
N ASN A 26 -35.21 22.74 -3.01
CA ASN A 26 -36.24 21.76 -3.20
C ASN A 26 -35.94 20.52 -2.33
N THR A 27 -36.90 20.20 -1.46
CA THR A 27 -36.94 18.97 -0.69
C THR A 27 -37.20 17.81 -1.66
N GLY A 28 -36.15 17.06 -2.01
CA GLY A 28 -36.27 15.88 -2.84
C GLY A 28 -35.94 14.63 -2.02
N SER A 29 -36.91 13.73 -1.95
CA SER A 29 -36.89 12.38 -1.45
C SER A 29 -35.60 11.64 -1.87
N SER A 30 -35.00 10.91 -0.92
CA SER A 30 -33.96 9.93 -1.19
C SER A 30 -34.50 8.83 -2.12
N GLU A 31 -34.29 8.97 -3.41
CA GLU A 31 -34.37 7.82 -4.31
C GLU A 31 -33.20 6.91 -4.04
N SER A 32 -33.49 5.71 -3.53
CA SER A 32 -32.58 4.59 -3.55
C SER A 32 -32.18 4.34 -5.01
N VAL A 33 -30.92 4.61 -5.35
CA VAL A 33 -30.34 4.21 -6.63
C VAL A 33 -30.44 2.68 -6.66
N LYS A 34 -31.37 2.15 -7.46
CA LYS A 34 -31.39 0.72 -7.76
C LYS A 34 -30.12 0.44 -8.56
N GLU A 35 -29.21 -0.33 -7.97
CA GLU A 35 -28.08 -0.89 -8.70
C GLU A 35 -28.60 -1.53 -10.00
N SER A 36 -28.15 -1.01 -11.12
CA SER A 36 -28.42 -1.60 -12.43
C SER A 36 -27.72 -2.96 -12.47
N ASN A 37 -28.48 -4.04 -12.49
CA ASN A 37 -27.97 -5.40 -12.63
C ASN A 37 -27.45 -5.72 -14.05
N SER A 38 -27.41 -4.74 -14.96
CA SER A 38 -26.92 -4.90 -16.32
C SER A 38 -25.39 -4.82 -16.36
N VAL A 39 -24.78 -5.81 -17.02
CA VAL A 39 -23.36 -5.80 -17.36
C VAL A 39 -23.09 -4.66 -18.34
N PRO A 40 -22.09 -3.80 -18.12
CA PRO A 40 -21.71 -2.79 -19.10
C PRO A 40 -21.36 -3.44 -20.44
N ILE A 41 -21.72 -2.76 -21.55
CA ILE A 41 -21.42 -3.21 -22.91
C ILE A 41 -20.33 -2.31 -23.48
N GLY A 42 -19.34 -2.91 -24.13
CA GLY A 42 -18.19 -2.22 -24.72
C GLY A 42 -16.94 -2.26 -23.84
N MET A 43 -15.88 -1.67 -24.35
CA MET A 43 -14.58 -1.58 -23.65
C MET A 43 -14.59 -0.39 -22.67
N PRO A 44 -14.16 -0.57 -21.41
CA PRO A 44 -13.92 0.57 -20.53
C PRO A 44 -12.74 1.40 -21.04
N ASP A 45 -12.72 2.67 -20.70
CA ASP A 45 -11.62 3.60 -20.99
C ASP A 45 -11.17 4.27 -19.70
N TYR A 46 -9.93 3.98 -19.28
CA TYR A 46 -9.30 4.53 -18.08
C TYR A 46 -8.23 5.59 -18.39
N SER A 47 -8.04 5.97 -19.65
CA SER A 47 -7.00 6.92 -20.09
C SER A 47 -7.08 8.29 -19.39
N ALA A 48 -8.28 8.73 -18.99
CA ALA A 48 -8.48 9.97 -18.24
C ALA A 48 -7.82 9.93 -16.83
N TYR A 49 -7.49 8.76 -16.32
CA TYR A 49 -6.91 8.58 -14.98
C TYR A 49 -5.39 8.41 -14.98
N GLU A 50 -4.74 8.20 -16.14
CA GLU A 50 -3.29 7.99 -16.26
C GLU A 50 -2.42 9.07 -15.58
N THR A 51 -2.91 10.31 -15.54
CA THR A 51 -2.18 11.45 -14.92
C THR A 51 -2.74 11.88 -13.57
N THR A 52 -3.84 11.28 -13.12
CA THR A 52 -4.55 11.72 -11.90
C THR A 52 -4.63 10.66 -10.82
N ARG A 53 -4.34 9.41 -11.15
CA ARG A 53 -4.35 8.28 -10.21
C ARG A 53 -3.00 7.58 -10.28
N GLU A 54 -2.16 7.89 -9.34
CA GLU A 54 -0.86 7.25 -9.18
C GLU A 54 -0.83 6.51 -7.85
N MET A 55 -0.41 5.24 -7.87
CA MET A 55 -0.28 4.45 -6.66
C MET A 55 0.86 4.96 -5.80
N TRP A 56 0.60 5.02 -4.49
CA TRP A 56 1.65 5.29 -3.51
C TRP A 56 2.61 4.10 -3.43
N ILE A 57 3.87 4.34 -3.78
CA ILE A 57 4.98 3.41 -3.57
C ILE A 57 5.98 4.10 -2.66
N GLY A 58 5.98 3.67 -1.40
CA GLY A 58 6.80 4.28 -0.35
C GLY A 58 8.12 3.57 -0.15
N GLY A 59 9.12 4.29 0.36
CA GLY A 59 10.39 3.75 0.81
C GLY A 59 10.72 4.24 2.22
N TRP A 60 10.85 3.32 3.16
CA TRP A 60 11.37 3.60 4.49
C TRP A 60 12.87 3.88 4.39
N ASN A 61 13.32 4.90 5.10
CA ASN A 61 14.65 5.48 5.00
C ASN A 61 14.98 5.98 3.58
N PRO A 62 14.59 7.22 3.22
CA PRO A 62 15.14 7.89 2.05
C PRO A 62 16.66 8.09 2.21
N PRO A 63 17.38 8.66 1.22
CA PRO A 63 18.83 8.85 1.32
C PRO A 63 19.23 9.57 2.62
N PRO A 64 19.97 8.91 3.54
CA PRO A 64 20.10 9.35 4.93
C PRO A 64 20.98 10.60 5.06
N PRO A 65 20.72 11.43 6.08
CA PRO A 65 21.51 12.61 6.37
C PRO A 65 22.87 12.26 6.94
N ARG A 66 23.85 13.15 6.77
CA ARG A 66 25.24 12.92 7.12
C ARG A 66 25.47 12.58 8.59
N HIS A 67 24.70 13.16 9.51
CA HIS A 67 24.88 12.92 10.95
C HIS A 67 24.58 11.48 11.37
N THR A 68 23.91 10.68 10.53
CA THR A 68 23.55 9.27 10.83
C THR A 68 24.45 8.27 10.14
N THR A 69 25.32 8.69 9.20
CA THR A 69 26.04 7.79 8.29
C THR A 69 27.45 7.43 8.73
N ALA A 70 27.69 7.28 10.05
CA ALA A 70 29.00 6.82 10.53
C ALA A 70 29.22 5.33 10.28
N ILE A 71 30.21 5.00 9.45
CA ILE A 71 30.69 3.63 9.18
C ILE A 71 32.19 3.63 9.39
N ASP A 72 32.71 2.81 10.28
CA ASP A 72 34.16 2.69 10.57
C ASP A 72 34.85 4.06 10.81
N ASP A 73 34.19 4.95 11.59
CA ASP A 73 34.64 6.33 11.90
C ASP A 73 34.61 7.31 10.69
N GLU A 74 34.15 6.90 9.53
CA GLU A 74 33.90 7.77 8.38
C GLU A 74 32.41 8.16 8.28
N THR A 75 32.14 9.41 7.91
CA THR A 75 30.77 9.89 7.64
C THR A 75 30.58 10.17 6.16
N TYR A 76 29.45 9.76 5.64
CA TYR A 76 29.09 9.91 4.22
C TYR A 76 27.96 10.93 4.06
N ASP A 77 27.93 11.63 2.95
CA ASP A 77 26.82 12.52 2.58
C ASP A 77 26.03 11.87 1.44
N PHE A 78 24.88 11.28 1.82
CA PHE A 78 23.99 10.63 0.86
C PHE A 78 22.76 11.49 0.51
N GLN A 79 22.55 12.62 1.16
CA GLN A 79 21.51 13.57 0.79
C GLN A 79 21.92 14.37 -0.46
N THR A 80 21.91 13.71 -1.60
CA THR A 80 22.25 14.29 -2.90
C THR A 80 21.09 14.13 -3.88
N LEU A 81 20.99 15.03 -4.86
CA LEU A 81 19.97 14.95 -5.91
C LEU A 81 20.06 13.64 -6.71
N GLU A 82 21.26 13.14 -6.90
CA GLU A 82 21.49 11.85 -7.58
C GLU A 82 20.81 10.70 -6.83
N ARG A 83 20.94 10.65 -5.50
CA ARG A 83 20.36 9.59 -4.67
C ARG A 83 18.84 9.69 -4.57
N TYR A 84 18.28 10.90 -4.49
CA TYR A 84 16.82 11.08 -4.55
C TYR A 84 16.26 10.74 -5.94
N LYS A 85 16.96 11.07 -7.03
CA LYS A 85 16.60 10.60 -8.37
C LYS A 85 16.70 9.09 -8.52
N GLN A 86 17.68 8.45 -7.88
CA GLN A 86 17.79 6.99 -7.84
C GLN A 86 16.60 6.37 -7.10
N MET A 87 16.12 6.99 -6.03
CA MET A 87 14.89 6.57 -5.35
C MET A 87 13.67 6.64 -6.26
N ALA A 88 13.49 7.78 -6.95
CA ALA A 88 12.42 7.95 -7.94
C ALA A 88 12.54 6.97 -9.12
N ASP A 89 13.77 6.69 -9.60
CA ASP A 89 14.03 5.71 -10.66
C ASP A 89 13.67 4.27 -10.26
N ALA A 90 13.68 3.95 -8.98
CA ALA A 90 13.14 2.68 -8.47
C ALA A 90 11.61 2.62 -8.48
N GLY A 91 10.91 3.66 -8.97
CA GLY A 91 9.46 3.78 -8.96
C GLY A 91 8.88 4.25 -7.61
N ILE A 92 9.74 4.62 -6.65
CA ILE A 92 9.31 5.11 -5.33
C ILE A 92 8.97 6.60 -5.43
N ASN A 93 7.73 6.95 -5.08
CA ASN A 93 7.24 8.33 -5.12
C ASN A 93 7.00 8.95 -3.74
N VAL A 94 7.16 8.17 -2.65
CA VAL A 94 7.05 8.64 -1.27
C VAL A 94 8.22 8.17 -0.43
N GLY A 95 8.92 9.08 0.23
CA GLY A 95 9.93 8.79 1.25
C GLY A 95 9.33 8.89 2.66
N ILE A 96 9.57 7.87 3.50
CA ILE A 96 9.17 7.88 4.91
C ILE A 96 10.41 8.18 5.74
N CYS A 97 10.51 9.43 6.23
CA CYS A 97 11.67 9.91 6.96
C CYS A 97 11.73 9.35 8.38
N VAL A 98 12.93 8.94 8.79
CA VAL A 98 13.21 8.42 10.14
C VAL A 98 14.40 9.10 10.78
N TYR A 99 15.34 9.60 9.97
CA TYR A 99 16.57 10.24 10.43
C TYR A 99 16.59 11.75 10.16
N GLU A 100 15.79 12.23 9.20
CA GLU A 100 15.66 13.64 8.83
C GLU A 100 14.77 14.36 9.86
N GLU A 101 15.38 14.82 10.92
CA GLU A 101 14.72 15.42 12.09
C GLU A 101 15.01 16.92 12.13
N LYS A 102 13.94 17.73 12.20
CA LYS A 102 14.03 19.19 12.12
C LYS A 102 14.77 19.84 13.31
N THR A 103 14.53 19.36 14.52
CA THR A 103 14.94 20.06 15.75
C THR A 103 16.46 20.06 15.94
N GLY A 104 17.11 18.91 15.72
CA GLY A 104 18.56 18.77 15.90
C GLY A 104 19.36 19.12 14.64
N HIS A 105 18.79 18.85 13.46
CA HIS A 105 19.47 18.94 12.18
C HIS A 105 18.64 19.67 11.09
N PRO A 106 18.29 20.93 11.32
CA PRO A 106 17.39 21.66 10.41
C PRO A 106 17.92 21.78 8.98
N ASP A 107 19.21 21.99 8.79
CA ASP A 107 19.79 22.13 7.45
C ASP A 107 19.61 20.84 6.62
N GLU A 108 19.82 19.67 7.23
CA GLU A 108 19.62 18.36 6.59
C GLU A 108 18.13 18.07 6.34
N PHE A 109 17.26 18.49 7.25
CA PHE A 109 15.81 18.37 7.10
C PHE A 109 15.29 19.17 5.89
N TYR A 110 15.68 20.45 5.75
CA TYR A 110 15.26 21.27 4.60
C TYR A 110 15.92 20.81 3.31
N ASN A 111 17.19 20.39 3.35
CA ASN A 111 17.87 19.81 2.19
C ASN A 111 17.15 18.56 1.66
N ALA A 112 16.65 17.70 2.54
CA ALA A 112 15.87 16.53 2.14
C ALA A 112 14.61 16.90 1.37
N LEU A 113 13.86 17.91 1.83
CA LEU A 113 12.67 18.42 1.15
C LEU A 113 13.00 19.00 -0.23
N ASP A 114 14.03 19.85 -0.34
CA ASP A 114 14.46 20.48 -1.59
C ASP A 114 14.92 19.43 -2.63
N LEU A 115 15.64 18.39 -2.19
CA LEU A 115 16.12 17.32 -3.07
C LEU A 115 14.99 16.40 -3.51
N ALA A 116 14.05 16.10 -2.60
CA ALA A 116 12.88 15.29 -2.91
C ALA A 116 11.97 15.98 -3.92
N GLU A 117 11.73 17.31 -3.79
CA GLU A 117 10.99 18.09 -4.78
C GLU A 117 11.64 18.00 -6.16
N GLN A 118 12.96 18.24 -6.25
CA GLN A 118 13.71 18.18 -7.52
C GLN A 118 13.71 16.79 -8.15
N ALA A 119 13.55 15.73 -7.35
CA ALA A 119 13.47 14.35 -7.81
C ALA A 119 12.03 13.88 -8.10
N GLY A 120 11.01 14.67 -7.75
CA GLY A 120 9.61 14.30 -7.89
C GLY A 120 9.12 13.33 -6.80
N VAL A 121 9.82 13.24 -5.66
CA VAL A 121 9.45 12.42 -4.49
C VAL A 121 8.75 13.29 -3.46
N LYS A 122 7.72 12.76 -2.80
CA LYS A 122 7.09 13.38 -1.64
C LYS A 122 7.63 12.78 -0.36
N LEU A 123 7.62 13.55 0.74
CA LEU A 123 8.13 13.09 2.03
C LEU A 123 7.05 13.12 3.10
N LEU A 124 6.95 12.02 3.85
CA LEU A 124 6.41 12.01 5.21
C LEU A 124 7.56 12.38 6.15
N VAL A 125 7.54 13.61 6.63
CA VAL A 125 8.66 14.14 7.42
C VAL A 125 8.54 13.76 8.90
N MET A 126 9.67 13.78 9.60
CA MET A 126 9.75 13.62 11.04
C MET A 126 10.00 14.98 11.71
N ASP A 127 9.04 15.46 12.50
CA ASP A 127 9.17 16.69 13.29
C ASP A 127 8.70 16.43 14.72
N TYR A 128 9.59 16.54 15.68
CA TYR A 128 9.27 16.34 17.10
C TYR A 128 8.19 17.27 17.64
N ASP A 129 8.02 18.46 17.05
CA ASP A 129 6.92 19.38 17.39
C ASP A 129 5.54 18.83 17.04
N VAL A 130 5.47 17.82 16.15
CA VAL A 130 4.23 17.20 15.64
C VAL A 130 4.07 15.75 16.11
N ARG A 131 4.95 15.27 16.99
CA ARG A 131 4.85 13.92 17.53
C ARG A 131 3.85 13.83 18.70
N PRO A 132 3.03 12.75 18.76
CA PRO A 132 2.05 12.56 19.82
C PRO A 132 2.67 12.53 21.24
N GLU A 133 3.92 12.09 21.38
CA GLU A 133 4.63 12.07 22.66
C GLU A 133 4.91 13.48 23.21
N ASN A 134 4.96 14.48 22.32
CA ASN A 134 5.20 15.89 22.67
C ASN A 134 3.91 16.73 22.60
N PHE A 135 2.75 16.06 22.51
CA PHE A 135 1.47 16.75 22.44
C PHE A 135 1.13 17.43 23.78
N ASP A 136 0.85 18.73 23.71
CA ASP A 136 0.25 19.50 24.81
C ASP A 136 -1.26 19.60 24.60
N ALA A 137 -2.05 19.27 25.63
CA ALA A 137 -3.51 19.33 25.58
C ALA A 137 -4.08 20.73 25.25
N ASN A 138 -3.28 21.78 25.42
CA ASN A 138 -3.63 23.14 25.03
C ASN A 138 -3.18 23.53 23.61
N MET A 139 -2.50 22.63 22.88
CA MET A 139 -2.01 22.87 21.52
C MET A 139 -3.18 23.15 20.58
N THR A 140 -3.09 24.21 19.80
CA THR A 140 -4.08 24.58 18.79
C THR A 140 -3.57 24.31 17.36
N ALA A 141 -4.47 24.35 16.38
CA ALA A 141 -4.10 24.25 14.96
C ALA A 141 -3.16 25.41 14.55
N GLU A 142 -3.39 26.62 15.07
CA GLU A 142 -2.54 27.79 14.82
C GLU A 142 -1.14 27.60 15.41
N ASP A 143 -1.01 26.91 16.55
CA ASP A 143 0.30 26.57 17.12
C ASP A 143 1.07 25.61 16.21
N LEU A 144 0.41 24.57 15.65
CA LEU A 144 1.02 23.66 14.70
C LEU A 144 1.45 24.38 13.42
N LEU A 145 0.57 25.19 12.83
CA LEU A 145 0.90 25.99 11.64
C LEU A 145 2.09 26.90 11.88
N ARG A 146 2.18 27.54 13.06
CA ARG A 146 3.32 28.38 13.41
C ARG A 146 4.62 27.59 13.56
N LYS A 147 4.57 26.41 14.20
CA LYS A 147 5.74 25.54 14.39
C LYS A 147 6.28 24.98 13.09
N THR A 148 5.41 24.75 12.12
CA THR A 148 5.73 24.15 10.81
C THR A 148 5.81 25.17 9.67
N ALA A 149 5.64 26.46 9.95
CA ALA A 149 5.54 27.54 8.95
C ALA A 149 6.70 27.58 7.94
N SER A 150 7.87 27.07 8.32
CA SER A 150 9.06 27.05 7.46
C SER A 150 9.01 25.98 6.37
N TYR A 151 8.09 24.97 6.43
CA TYR A 151 8.04 23.89 5.47
C TYR A 151 6.63 23.38 5.12
N ASN A 152 5.58 23.78 5.84
CA ASN A 152 4.25 23.22 5.65
C ASN A 152 3.64 23.46 4.24
N GLU A 153 4.14 24.48 3.53
CA GLU A 153 3.78 24.79 2.14
C GLU A 153 4.79 24.21 1.12
N HIS A 154 5.81 23.48 1.59
CA HIS A 154 6.82 22.94 0.68
C HIS A 154 6.22 21.89 -0.26
N PRO A 155 6.51 21.92 -1.60
CA PRO A 155 5.91 21.01 -2.57
C PRO A 155 6.16 19.54 -2.27
N ALA A 156 7.31 19.17 -1.70
CA ALA A 156 7.61 17.79 -1.32
C ALA A 156 6.96 17.36 0.00
N PHE A 157 6.42 18.28 0.81
CA PHE A 157 5.79 17.95 2.07
C PHE A 157 4.44 17.26 1.84
N LEU A 158 4.37 15.96 2.15
CA LEU A 158 3.17 15.14 2.03
C LEU A 158 2.38 15.06 3.35
N GLY A 159 3.09 15.10 4.47
CA GLY A 159 2.54 14.96 5.81
C GLY A 159 3.62 14.55 6.80
N HIS A 160 3.21 14.09 7.97
CA HIS A 160 4.12 13.67 9.02
C HIS A 160 4.07 12.15 9.24
N HIS A 161 5.24 11.54 9.36
CA HIS A 161 5.41 10.25 9.99
C HIS A 161 5.24 10.44 11.50
N ALA A 162 3.99 10.29 11.97
CA ALA A 162 3.60 10.68 13.32
C ALA A 162 3.94 9.61 14.37
N TYR A 163 3.72 8.34 14.05
CA TYR A 163 4.03 7.24 14.97
C TYR A 163 4.24 5.92 14.21
N ASP A 164 5.17 5.11 14.72
CA ASP A 164 5.41 3.77 14.23
C ASP A 164 5.11 2.75 15.34
N GLU A 165 4.30 1.76 15.03
CA GLU A 165 3.94 0.64 15.88
C GLU A 165 3.50 1.01 17.33
N PRO A 166 2.48 1.89 17.50
CA PRO A 166 2.01 2.27 18.85
C PRO A 166 1.32 1.12 19.57
N GLY A 167 1.53 1.01 20.90
CA GLY A 167 0.66 0.24 21.78
C GLY A 167 -0.64 0.99 22.10
N VAL A 168 -1.65 0.28 22.63
CA VAL A 168 -2.97 0.88 22.96
C VAL A 168 -2.89 2.05 23.93
N ASP A 169 -1.86 2.12 24.75
CA ASP A 169 -1.61 3.21 25.71
C ASP A 169 -1.25 4.55 25.04
N ALA A 170 -0.79 4.52 23.79
CA ALA A 170 -0.49 5.71 23.01
C ALA A 170 -1.71 6.28 22.26
N PHE A 171 -2.77 5.50 22.05
CA PHE A 171 -3.86 5.86 21.14
C PHE A 171 -4.63 7.13 21.54
N ASP A 172 -4.85 7.37 22.83
CA ASP A 172 -5.54 8.58 23.29
C ASP A 172 -4.74 9.85 22.95
N ASN A 173 -3.40 9.81 23.10
CA ASN A 173 -2.52 10.91 22.73
C ASN A 173 -2.45 11.12 21.21
N ILE A 174 -2.33 10.03 20.47
CA ILE A 174 -2.31 10.05 18.99
C ILE A 174 -3.62 10.67 18.49
N GLY A 175 -4.78 10.24 19.01
CA GLY A 175 -6.07 10.76 18.62
C GLY A 175 -6.29 12.22 19.01
N ALA A 176 -5.78 12.66 20.17
CA ALA A 176 -5.82 14.06 20.57
C ALA A 176 -4.99 14.93 19.64
N MET A 177 -3.77 14.52 19.30
CA MET A 177 -2.90 15.21 18.36
C MET A 177 -3.50 15.24 16.95
N LYS A 178 -4.02 14.10 16.46
CA LYS A 178 -4.65 13.98 15.14
C LYS A 178 -5.82 14.95 14.97
N LYS A 179 -6.66 15.18 15.99
CA LYS A 179 -7.77 16.13 15.94
C LYS A 179 -7.31 17.58 15.74
N VAL A 180 -6.17 17.95 16.30
CA VAL A 180 -5.56 19.27 16.10
C VAL A 180 -4.90 19.34 14.73
N TYR A 181 -4.20 18.28 14.35
CA TYR A 181 -3.52 18.12 13.06
C TYR A 181 -4.48 18.26 11.87
N ALA A 182 -5.60 17.55 11.89
CA ALA A 182 -6.59 17.59 10.81
C ALA A 182 -7.20 18.99 10.56
N LYS A 183 -7.21 19.86 11.58
CA LYS A 183 -7.63 21.26 11.44
C LYS A 183 -6.52 22.14 10.85
N ALA A 184 -5.26 21.85 11.20
CA ALA A 184 -4.11 22.58 10.68
C ALA A 184 -3.77 22.17 9.23
N PHE A 185 -3.91 20.88 8.92
CA PHE A 185 -3.46 20.26 7.68
C PHE A 185 -4.54 19.33 7.09
N PRO A 186 -5.65 19.89 6.57
CA PRO A 186 -6.77 19.06 6.08
C PRO A 186 -6.45 18.19 4.87
N ASP A 187 -5.37 18.53 4.14
CA ASP A 187 -4.93 17.85 2.93
C ASP A 187 -3.56 17.14 3.07
N LYS A 188 -3.09 16.95 4.32
CA LYS A 188 -1.81 16.29 4.61
C LYS A 188 -2.02 15.04 5.46
N TYR A 189 -1.16 14.05 5.29
CA TYR A 189 -1.24 12.80 6.03
C TYR A 189 -0.68 12.92 7.44
N PHE A 190 -1.43 12.42 8.42
CA PHE A 190 -0.98 12.09 9.77
C PHE A 190 -0.74 10.58 9.80
N TYR A 191 0.47 10.16 9.42
CA TYR A 191 0.76 8.77 9.13
C TYR A 191 1.11 8.01 10.41
N VAL A 192 0.35 6.95 10.68
CA VAL A 192 0.58 6.00 11.77
C VAL A 192 0.62 4.60 11.18
N ASN A 193 1.71 3.87 11.41
CA ASN A 193 1.82 2.46 11.04
C ASN A 193 1.50 1.57 12.23
N LEU A 194 0.71 0.51 12.04
CA LEU A 194 0.25 -0.37 13.10
C LEU A 194 1.05 -1.68 13.14
N PHE A 195 1.17 -2.25 14.33
CA PHE A 195 1.64 -3.62 14.51
C PHE A 195 0.79 -4.63 13.74
N PRO A 196 1.39 -5.72 13.19
CA PRO A 196 0.65 -6.84 12.63
C PRO A 196 0.06 -7.75 13.72
N SER A 197 -0.88 -8.61 13.34
CA SER A 197 -1.61 -9.49 14.28
C SER A 197 -0.73 -10.49 15.04
N TYR A 198 0.45 -10.81 14.52
CA TYR A 198 1.39 -11.72 15.18
C TYR A 198 2.24 -11.05 16.25
N SER A 199 2.09 -9.75 16.48
CA SER A 199 2.83 -9.01 17.51
C SER A 199 2.44 -9.46 18.91
N SER A 200 3.41 -9.35 19.84
CA SER A 200 3.18 -9.79 21.21
C SER A 200 2.15 -8.93 21.95
N ALA A 201 1.46 -9.50 22.93
CA ALA A 201 0.56 -8.75 23.80
C ALA A 201 1.27 -7.57 24.51
N ARG A 202 2.57 -7.68 24.74
CA ARG A 202 3.40 -6.59 25.30
C ARG A 202 3.56 -5.45 24.29
N SER A 203 3.85 -5.74 23.04
CA SER A 203 4.00 -4.75 21.97
C SER A 203 2.65 -4.06 21.71
N LEU A 204 1.57 -4.83 21.59
CA LEU A 204 0.22 -4.29 21.42
C LEU A 204 -0.27 -3.47 22.63
N GLY A 205 0.37 -3.61 23.81
CA GLY A 205 -0.09 -2.99 25.06
C GLY A 205 -1.40 -3.57 25.60
N THR A 206 -1.84 -4.74 25.11
CA THR A 206 -3.08 -5.40 25.52
C THR A 206 -2.99 -6.91 25.40
N SER A 207 -3.68 -7.62 26.30
CA SER A 207 -3.91 -9.08 26.23
C SER A 207 -5.25 -9.45 25.60
N SER A 208 -6.06 -8.46 25.16
CA SER A 208 -7.40 -8.67 24.60
C SER A 208 -7.40 -9.13 23.14
N GLY A 209 -6.23 -9.27 22.53
CA GLY A 209 -6.05 -9.71 21.14
C GLY A 209 -6.04 -8.59 20.10
N TYR A 210 -5.79 -8.98 18.85
CA TYR A 210 -5.55 -8.03 17.77
C TYR A 210 -6.82 -7.29 17.33
N ASP A 211 -7.98 -7.96 17.30
CA ASP A 211 -9.26 -7.32 16.95
C ASP A 211 -9.58 -6.16 17.91
N TYR A 212 -9.27 -6.34 19.22
CA TYR A 212 -9.42 -5.26 20.20
C TYR A 212 -8.42 -4.12 19.93
N TYR A 213 -7.13 -4.44 19.69
CA TYR A 213 -6.10 -3.45 19.38
C TYR A 213 -6.52 -2.59 18.17
N PHE A 214 -6.92 -3.24 17.08
CA PHE A 214 -7.31 -2.57 15.84
C PHE A 214 -8.57 -1.70 16.05
N GLN A 215 -9.64 -2.25 16.65
CA GLN A 215 -10.87 -1.49 16.89
C GLN A 215 -10.61 -0.31 17.83
N HIS A 216 -9.77 -0.50 18.85
CA HIS A 216 -9.41 0.57 19.78
C HIS A 216 -8.64 1.70 19.08
N PHE A 217 -7.78 1.38 18.11
CA PHE A 217 -7.14 2.38 17.25
C PHE A 217 -8.18 3.18 16.45
N ILE A 218 -9.11 2.52 15.79
CA ILE A 218 -10.19 3.19 15.05
C ILE A 218 -10.98 4.14 15.96
N ASP A 219 -11.41 3.65 17.11
CA ASP A 219 -12.29 4.41 18.02
C ASP A 219 -11.58 5.61 18.67
N ARG A 220 -10.28 5.52 18.93
CA ARG A 220 -9.52 6.55 19.66
C ARG A 220 -8.82 7.54 18.75
N VAL A 221 -8.32 7.06 17.60
CA VAL A 221 -7.52 7.89 16.70
C VAL A 221 -8.38 8.54 15.63
N ASP A 222 -9.46 7.88 15.15
CA ASP A 222 -10.26 8.33 14.01
C ASP A 222 -9.36 8.59 12.79
N PRO A 223 -8.67 7.54 12.27
CA PRO A 223 -7.61 7.70 11.29
C PRO A 223 -8.15 8.10 9.90
N ASP A 224 -7.34 8.82 9.12
CA ASP A 224 -7.62 9.14 7.71
C ASP A 224 -7.05 8.10 6.75
N LEU A 225 -6.27 7.15 7.25
CA LEU A 225 -5.66 6.05 6.52
C LEU A 225 -5.41 4.86 7.45
N LEU A 226 -5.26 3.68 6.87
CA LEU A 226 -4.80 2.47 7.55
C LEU A 226 -3.44 2.06 7.01
N SER A 227 -2.51 1.70 7.89
CA SER A 227 -1.22 1.14 7.50
C SER A 227 -0.79 0.04 8.46
N VAL A 228 -0.17 -1.02 7.92
CA VAL A 228 0.36 -2.16 8.68
C VAL A 228 1.63 -2.69 8.06
N ASP A 229 2.54 -3.20 8.89
CA ASP A 229 3.72 -3.90 8.46
C ASP A 229 3.61 -5.41 8.69
N TYR A 230 3.17 -6.13 7.68
CA TYR A 230 3.07 -7.59 7.75
C TYR A 230 4.15 -8.28 6.90
N TYR A 231 5.09 -8.97 7.56
CA TYR A 231 6.19 -9.67 6.89
C TYR A 231 5.98 -11.20 6.88
N PRO A 232 5.42 -11.77 5.79
CA PRO A 232 4.99 -13.16 5.76
C PRO A 232 6.11 -14.17 5.48
N LEU A 233 7.29 -13.73 5.04
CA LEU A 233 8.37 -14.59 4.56
C LEU A 233 9.23 -15.06 5.72
N LYS A 234 9.02 -16.28 6.16
CA LYS A 234 9.74 -16.90 7.28
C LYS A 234 10.69 -18.00 6.80
N GLY A 235 11.51 -18.50 7.72
CA GLY A 235 12.46 -19.58 7.44
C GLY A 235 13.72 -19.12 6.72
N SER A 236 14.25 -19.95 5.83
CA SER A 236 15.46 -19.67 5.04
C SER A 236 15.23 -19.95 3.57
N ALA A 237 16.15 -19.53 2.70
CA ALA A 237 16.10 -19.84 1.26
C ALA A 237 16.00 -21.35 0.96
N LEU A 238 16.59 -22.21 1.81
CA LEU A 238 16.53 -23.67 1.65
C LEU A 238 15.25 -24.31 2.21
N LYS A 239 14.60 -23.63 3.16
CA LYS A 239 13.35 -24.06 3.81
C LYS A 239 12.43 -22.85 3.98
N PRO A 240 11.91 -22.32 2.87
CA PRO A 240 11.06 -21.16 2.93
C PRO A 240 9.70 -21.53 3.56
N VAL A 241 9.21 -20.66 4.45
CA VAL A 241 7.92 -20.77 5.11
C VAL A 241 7.13 -19.50 4.81
N LEU A 242 5.88 -19.66 4.40
CA LEU A 242 4.93 -18.57 4.27
C LEU A 242 4.07 -18.52 5.53
N TYR A 243 4.03 -17.36 6.19
CA TYR A 243 3.20 -17.16 7.37
C TYR A 243 1.72 -17.09 7.02
N THR A 244 0.88 -17.82 7.76
CA THR A 244 -0.49 -18.09 7.33
C THR A 244 -1.49 -16.97 7.61
N GLY A 245 -1.15 -16.02 8.48
CA GLY A 245 -2.05 -14.93 8.90
C GLY A 245 -2.16 -13.74 7.93
N LEU A 246 -1.38 -13.71 6.84
CA LEU A 246 -1.35 -12.57 5.91
C LEU A 246 -2.75 -12.20 5.39
N LEU A 247 -3.50 -13.20 4.93
CA LEU A 247 -4.83 -12.96 4.33
C LEU A 247 -5.84 -12.44 5.35
N SER A 248 -5.81 -12.94 6.58
CA SER A 248 -6.73 -12.49 7.63
C SER A 248 -6.43 -11.05 8.09
N ASP A 249 -5.16 -10.65 8.12
CA ASP A 249 -4.80 -9.26 8.41
C ASP A 249 -5.25 -8.35 7.26
N TYR A 250 -4.93 -8.70 6.02
CA TYR A 250 -5.34 -7.88 4.88
C TYR A 250 -6.88 -7.81 4.70
N GLU A 251 -7.61 -8.91 5.00
CA GLU A 251 -9.08 -8.89 5.04
C GLU A 251 -9.60 -7.86 6.04
N LEU A 252 -9.06 -7.84 7.27
CA LEU A 252 -9.42 -6.87 8.32
C LEU A 252 -9.20 -5.43 7.85
N TYR A 253 -8.04 -5.14 7.24
CA TYR A 253 -7.72 -3.81 6.75
C TYR A 253 -8.59 -3.40 5.56
N ALA A 254 -8.79 -4.28 4.57
CA ALA A 254 -9.61 -4.04 3.39
C ALA A 254 -11.09 -3.78 3.74
N GLU A 255 -11.66 -4.57 4.65
CA GLU A 255 -13.03 -4.40 5.12
C GLU A 255 -13.22 -3.05 5.84
N ASN A 256 -12.27 -2.66 6.68
CA ASN A 256 -12.34 -1.39 7.38
C ASN A 256 -12.01 -0.19 6.47
N SER A 257 -11.06 -0.31 5.54
CA SER A 257 -10.83 0.67 4.47
C SER A 257 -12.14 0.97 3.72
N LYS A 258 -12.85 -0.07 3.31
CA LYS A 258 -14.16 0.04 2.64
C LYS A 258 -15.23 0.64 3.56
N LEU A 259 -15.29 0.20 4.82
CA LEU A 259 -16.31 0.64 5.79
C LEU A 259 -16.21 2.12 6.12
N TYR A 260 -14.98 2.61 6.32
CA TYR A 260 -14.71 3.99 6.72
C TYR A 260 -14.37 4.93 5.54
N ASP A 261 -14.30 4.38 4.32
CA ASP A 261 -13.95 5.11 3.09
C ASP A 261 -12.57 5.81 3.22
N ILE A 262 -11.57 5.10 3.75
CA ILE A 262 -10.19 5.56 3.95
C ILE A 262 -9.20 4.61 3.26
N PRO A 263 -8.05 5.11 2.77
CA PRO A 263 -7.08 4.28 2.06
C PRO A 263 -6.39 3.28 2.98
N PHE A 264 -6.00 2.14 2.40
CA PHE A 264 -5.21 1.08 3.02
C PHE A 264 -3.82 1.00 2.41
N TYR A 265 -2.79 1.04 3.25
CA TYR A 265 -1.38 0.87 2.90
C TYR A 265 -0.76 -0.29 3.67
N THR A 266 0.26 -0.94 3.11
CA THR A 266 1.01 -1.98 3.82
C THR A 266 2.48 -1.96 3.48
N PHE A 267 3.31 -2.43 4.43
CA PHE A 267 4.73 -2.59 4.18
C PHE A 267 5.04 -3.93 3.51
N ILE A 268 5.94 -3.87 2.56
CA ILE A 268 6.54 -4.99 1.86
C ILE A 268 7.95 -5.19 2.42
N GLY A 269 8.27 -6.40 2.88
CA GLY A 269 9.62 -6.72 3.36
C GLY A 269 10.61 -6.76 2.20
N THR A 270 11.45 -5.73 2.08
CA THR A 270 12.55 -5.63 1.11
C THR A 270 13.92 -5.74 1.78
N MET A 271 13.92 -6.34 2.93
CA MET A 271 15.08 -6.73 3.73
C MET A 271 14.67 -7.93 4.58
N GLY A 272 15.56 -8.84 4.87
CA GLY A 272 15.32 -9.93 5.80
C GLY A 272 15.89 -9.63 7.18
N PHE A 273 15.40 -10.40 8.17
CA PHE A 273 15.98 -10.47 9.51
C PHE A 273 16.52 -11.89 9.69
N THR A 274 17.81 -12.04 9.95
CA THR A 274 18.50 -13.34 9.98
C THR A 274 17.88 -14.32 10.97
N SER A 275 17.29 -13.81 12.04
CA SER A 275 16.63 -14.59 13.09
C SER A 275 15.22 -15.06 12.71
N ALA A 276 14.51 -14.37 11.80
CA ALA A 276 13.07 -14.58 11.63
C ALA A 276 12.54 -14.50 10.20
N ILE A 277 13.03 -13.57 9.39
CA ILE A 277 12.50 -13.23 8.07
C ILE A 277 13.60 -13.41 7.02
N ARG A 278 13.36 -14.26 6.03
CA ARG A 278 14.35 -14.48 4.99
C ARG A 278 14.47 -13.32 4.02
N GLN A 279 15.63 -13.19 3.38
CA GLN A 279 15.86 -12.28 2.26
C GLN A 279 14.84 -12.56 1.15
N PRO A 280 14.10 -11.57 0.63
CA PRO A 280 13.17 -11.77 -0.46
C PRO A 280 13.88 -11.97 -1.81
N SER A 281 13.28 -12.77 -2.68
CA SER A 281 13.54 -12.87 -4.11
C SER A 281 12.51 -12.06 -4.88
N ILE A 282 12.67 -11.90 -6.19
CA ILE A 282 11.69 -11.23 -7.05
C ILE A 282 10.30 -11.91 -7.01
N TYR A 283 10.25 -13.24 -6.85
CA TYR A 283 8.98 -13.98 -6.68
C TYR A 283 8.28 -13.62 -5.37
N ASP A 284 9.07 -13.41 -4.31
CA ASP A 284 8.58 -12.99 -3.01
C ASP A 284 8.05 -11.56 -3.02
N LEU A 285 8.75 -10.67 -3.70
CA LEU A 285 8.33 -9.28 -3.87
C LEU A 285 7.00 -9.21 -4.63
N ARG A 286 6.89 -9.92 -5.78
CA ARG A 286 5.63 -10.02 -6.52
C ARG A 286 4.51 -10.57 -5.67
N PHE A 287 4.77 -11.65 -4.91
CA PHE A 287 3.77 -12.24 -4.02
C PHE A 287 3.23 -11.24 -2.99
N MET A 288 4.12 -10.53 -2.29
CA MET A 288 3.71 -9.58 -1.25
C MET A 288 2.94 -8.40 -1.84
N VAL A 289 3.44 -7.82 -2.94
CA VAL A 289 2.77 -6.72 -3.65
C VAL A 289 1.42 -7.17 -4.18
N ASN A 290 1.37 -8.28 -4.92
CA ASN A 290 0.13 -8.80 -5.50
C ASN A 290 -0.90 -9.18 -4.41
N ALA A 291 -0.45 -9.69 -3.25
CA ALA A 291 -1.35 -9.98 -2.13
C ALA A 291 -1.98 -8.69 -1.57
N ALA A 292 -1.20 -7.61 -1.43
CA ALA A 292 -1.71 -6.32 -1.00
C ALA A 292 -2.74 -5.74 -2.00
N LEU A 293 -2.38 -5.73 -3.30
CA LEU A 293 -3.25 -5.22 -4.36
C LEU A 293 -4.54 -6.04 -4.51
N MET A 294 -4.48 -7.36 -4.32
CA MET A 294 -5.65 -8.24 -4.34
C MET A 294 -6.67 -7.88 -3.24
N PHE A 295 -6.23 -7.31 -2.12
CA PHE A 295 -7.08 -6.78 -1.06
C PHE A 295 -7.39 -5.28 -1.19
N GLY A 296 -7.08 -4.67 -2.33
CA GLY A 296 -7.41 -3.27 -2.61
C GLY A 296 -6.54 -2.27 -1.85
N ALA A 297 -5.28 -2.61 -1.57
CA ALA A 297 -4.35 -1.65 -1.02
C ALA A 297 -4.15 -0.47 -2.01
N ASP A 298 -4.22 0.76 -1.50
CA ASP A 298 -4.02 2.00 -2.26
C ASP A 298 -2.53 2.31 -2.45
N GLY A 299 -1.65 1.52 -1.82
CA GLY A 299 -0.21 1.62 -1.98
C GLY A 299 0.57 0.63 -1.13
N VAL A 300 1.85 0.55 -1.42
CA VAL A 300 2.81 -0.30 -0.71
C VAL A 300 4.02 0.50 -0.27
N ASN A 301 4.60 0.14 0.87
CA ASN A 301 5.81 0.75 1.41
C ASN A 301 6.90 -0.32 1.52
N HIS A 302 8.09 -0.01 1.05
CA HIS A 302 9.24 -0.90 1.14
C HIS A 302 9.98 -0.74 2.48
N PHE A 303 10.08 -1.81 3.26
CA PHE A 303 10.94 -1.88 4.43
C PHE A 303 12.16 -2.77 4.12
N CYS A 304 13.31 -2.14 3.72
CA CYS A 304 13.46 -0.69 3.58
C CYS A 304 14.18 -0.34 2.27
N TYR A 305 14.12 0.93 1.87
CA TYR A 305 14.86 1.42 0.72
C TYR A 305 16.35 1.52 1.03
N TRP A 306 16.73 2.23 2.10
CA TRP A 306 18.11 2.34 2.57
C TRP A 306 18.31 1.54 3.85
N GLN A 307 19.38 0.77 3.93
CA GLN A 307 19.66 -0.09 5.08
C GLN A 307 19.87 0.75 6.36
N PRO A 308 19.15 0.42 7.47
CA PRO A 308 19.20 1.20 8.70
C PRO A 308 20.60 1.25 9.33
N TYR A 309 20.88 2.35 10.03
CA TYR A 309 22.12 2.56 10.81
C TYR A 309 21.97 2.20 12.29
N ASP A 310 20.82 1.76 12.73
CA ASP A 310 20.58 1.35 14.11
C ASP A 310 21.37 0.08 14.44
N SER A 311 22.23 0.17 15.47
CA SER A 311 23.10 -0.93 15.90
C SER A 311 22.35 -2.17 16.41
N VAL A 312 21.12 -2.02 16.89
CA VAL A 312 20.27 -3.15 17.33
C VAL A 312 19.76 -3.93 16.13
N ILE A 313 19.39 -3.22 15.06
CA ILE A 313 18.92 -3.81 13.80
C ILE A 313 20.09 -4.35 12.97
N GLU A 314 21.27 -3.72 13.10
CA GLU A 314 22.48 -3.99 12.31
C GLU A 314 22.93 -5.45 12.31
N SER A 315 22.90 -6.09 13.46
CA SER A 315 23.42 -7.46 13.62
C SER A 315 22.48 -8.55 13.14
N ASP A 316 21.20 -8.21 12.89
CA ASP A 316 20.14 -9.17 12.55
C ASP A 316 19.51 -8.94 11.16
N THR A 317 20.00 -7.97 10.38
CA THR A 317 19.43 -7.67 9.06
C THR A 317 20.27 -8.23 7.90
N THR A 318 19.59 -8.53 6.79
CA THR A 318 20.20 -8.84 5.50
C THR A 318 20.33 -7.56 4.65
N HIS A 319 20.45 -7.69 3.33
CA HIS A 319 20.58 -6.54 2.44
C HIS A 319 19.24 -5.84 2.23
N ALA A 320 19.24 -4.50 2.29
CA ALA A 320 18.16 -3.64 1.76
C ALA A 320 18.39 -3.35 0.25
N MET A 321 17.61 -2.47 -0.35
CA MET A 321 17.82 -2.02 -1.73
C MET A 321 19.14 -1.28 -1.87
N ILE A 322 19.47 -0.42 -0.91
CA ILE A 322 20.76 0.30 -0.81
C ILE A 322 21.42 -0.08 0.53
N LEU A 323 22.69 -0.44 0.47
CA LEU A 323 23.49 -0.70 1.67
C LEU A 323 23.86 0.60 2.38
N ARG A 324 24.35 0.50 3.62
CA ARG A 324 24.80 1.66 4.42
C ARG A 324 25.86 2.51 3.75
N ASP A 325 26.78 1.89 3.01
CA ASP A 325 27.84 2.56 2.26
C ASP A 325 27.38 3.17 0.91
N GLY A 326 26.07 3.10 0.63
CA GLY A 326 25.48 3.58 -0.62
C GLY A 326 25.58 2.61 -1.78
N THR A 327 26.06 1.38 -1.58
CA THR A 327 26.10 0.35 -2.64
C THR A 327 24.70 -0.10 -3.01
N VAL A 328 24.40 -0.09 -4.31
CA VAL A 328 23.14 -0.59 -4.87
C VAL A 328 23.18 -2.10 -4.95
N THR A 329 22.15 -2.78 -4.44
CA THR A 329 22.04 -4.24 -4.46
C THR A 329 21.20 -4.75 -5.63
N ASP A 330 21.24 -6.06 -5.91
CA ASP A 330 20.34 -6.68 -6.91
C ASP A 330 18.86 -6.50 -6.52
N LEU A 331 18.58 -6.44 -5.23
CA LEU A 331 17.23 -6.22 -4.71
C LEU A 331 16.63 -4.88 -5.14
N TYR A 332 17.44 -3.84 -5.34
CA TYR A 332 17.00 -2.57 -5.91
C TYR A 332 16.38 -2.77 -7.30
N TYR A 333 17.03 -3.55 -8.16
CA TYR A 333 16.55 -3.80 -9.52
C TYR A 333 15.32 -4.70 -9.54
N ASP A 334 15.24 -5.67 -8.63
CA ASP A 334 14.06 -6.51 -8.45
C ASP A 334 12.86 -5.67 -7.98
N CYS A 335 13.03 -4.82 -6.97
CA CYS A 335 11.99 -3.91 -6.49
C CYS A 335 11.58 -2.91 -7.58
N LYS A 336 12.55 -2.31 -8.30
CA LYS A 336 12.27 -1.44 -9.43
C LYS A 336 11.39 -2.15 -10.47
N THR A 337 11.72 -3.38 -10.83
CA THR A 337 10.93 -4.18 -11.78
C THR A 337 9.49 -4.34 -11.31
N VAL A 338 9.30 -4.78 -10.06
CA VAL A 338 7.95 -5.02 -9.51
C VAL A 338 7.18 -3.71 -9.35
N ASN A 339 7.82 -2.61 -8.95
CA ASN A 339 7.18 -1.30 -8.84
C ASN A 339 6.65 -0.82 -10.19
N TYR A 340 7.41 -1.01 -11.28
CA TYR A 340 6.94 -0.64 -12.63
C TYR A 340 5.89 -1.60 -13.17
N GLU A 341 5.90 -2.88 -12.80
CA GLU A 341 4.81 -3.80 -13.09
C GLU A 341 3.47 -3.27 -12.51
N VAL A 342 3.50 -2.59 -11.36
CA VAL A 342 2.33 -1.95 -10.75
C VAL A 342 2.01 -0.61 -11.42
N LYS A 343 2.98 0.30 -11.52
CA LYS A 343 2.80 1.66 -12.05
C LYS A 343 2.24 1.69 -13.47
N ASN A 344 2.51 0.67 -14.27
CA ASN A 344 2.02 0.60 -15.65
C ASN A 344 0.49 0.42 -15.77
N PHE A 345 -0.21 0.04 -14.67
CA PHE A 345 -1.68 -0.08 -14.69
C PHE A 345 -2.36 0.41 -13.39
N ASP A 346 -1.62 1.10 -12.52
CA ASP A 346 -2.12 1.59 -11.23
C ASP A 346 -3.35 2.50 -11.37
N HIS A 347 -3.37 3.36 -12.39
CA HIS A 347 -4.51 4.22 -12.72
C HIS A 347 -5.78 3.42 -13.03
N VAL A 348 -5.64 2.22 -13.60
CA VAL A 348 -6.76 1.29 -13.81
C VAL A 348 -7.18 0.67 -12.49
N LEU A 349 -6.24 0.07 -11.75
CA LEU A 349 -6.55 -0.61 -10.49
C LEU A 349 -7.19 0.32 -9.47
N LEU A 350 -6.66 1.53 -9.33
CA LEU A 350 -7.20 2.59 -8.44
C LEU A 350 -8.57 3.14 -8.90
N SER A 351 -9.07 2.70 -10.06
CA SER A 351 -10.42 3.03 -10.54
C SER A 351 -11.47 2.03 -10.07
N PHE A 352 -11.04 0.97 -9.36
CA PHE A 352 -11.90 -0.09 -8.88
C PHE A 352 -11.94 -0.13 -7.35
N ASP A 353 -13.14 -0.27 -6.81
CA ASP A 353 -13.37 -0.50 -5.38
C ASP A 353 -13.35 -2.01 -5.07
N TRP A 354 -12.59 -2.39 -4.05
CA TRP A 354 -12.56 -3.77 -3.56
C TRP A 354 -13.93 -4.20 -3.01
N GLN A 355 -14.38 -5.42 -3.38
CA GLN A 355 -15.67 -5.97 -3.00
C GLN A 355 -15.57 -7.16 -2.04
N GLY A 356 -14.45 -7.87 -2.05
CA GLY A 356 -14.21 -9.06 -1.24
C GLY A 356 -13.17 -9.97 -1.89
N VAL A 357 -12.93 -11.13 -1.28
CA VAL A 357 -11.98 -12.13 -1.78
C VAL A 357 -12.67 -13.49 -1.91
N MET A 358 -12.39 -14.19 -3.00
CA MET A 358 -12.73 -15.62 -3.21
C MET A 358 -11.45 -16.44 -3.11
N VAL A 359 -11.59 -17.71 -2.71
CA VAL A 359 -10.48 -18.67 -2.70
C VAL A 359 -10.84 -19.95 -3.41
N ASN A 360 -9.90 -20.48 -4.17
CA ASN A 360 -10.03 -21.75 -4.87
C ASN A 360 -8.89 -22.68 -4.45
N ALA A 361 -9.24 -23.82 -3.81
CA ALA A 361 -8.28 -24.85 -3.50
C ALA A 361 -7.89 -25.58 -4.79
N GLY A 362 -6.58 -25.69 -5.04
CA GLY A 362 -6.07 -26.33 -6.24
C GLY A 362 -6.40 -27.83 -6.34
N GLU A 363 -6.43 -28.34 -7.57
CA GLU A 363 -6.67 -29.78 -7.84
C GLU A 363 -5.62 -30.66 -7.14
N LEU A 364 -4.35 -30.21 -7.04
CA LEU A 364 -3.28 -30.90 -6.32
C LEU A 364 -3.47 -30.97 -4.80
N SER A 365 -4.38 -30.16 -4.24
CA SER A 365 -4.77 -30.17 -2.83
C SER A 365 -6.00 -31.05 -2.57
N ASP A 366 -6.49 -31.82 -3.56
CA ASP A 366 -7.77 -32.57 -3.49
C ASP A 366 -8.96 -31.69 -3.08
N GLY A 367 -8.96 -30.40 -3.46
CA GLY A 367 -9.96 -29.42 -3.10
C GLY A 367 -9.96 -29.02 -1.60
N LYS A 368 -8.89 -29.30 -0.87
CA LYS A 368 -8.77 -28.93 0.55
C LYS A 368 -8.17 -27.55 0.69
N LEU A 369 -8.87 -26.65 1.37
CA LEU A 369 -8.40 -25.32 1.68
C LEU A 369 -7.11 -25.35 2.52
N SER A 370 -6.14 -24.53 2.14
CA SER A 370 -4.89 -24.30 2.89
C SER A 370 -5.14 -23.69 4.26
N ALA A 371 -4.12 -23.68 5.10
CA ALA A 371 -4.19 -23.08 6.43
C ALA A 371 -4.47 -21.57 6.34
N SER A 372 -3.90 -20.87 5.35
CA SER A 372 -4.13 -19.45 5.11
C SER A 372 -5.57 -19.16 4.71
N PHE A 373 -6.14 -19.95 3.78
CA PHE A 373 -7.52 -19.76 3.34
C PHE A 373 -8.55 -19.98 4.44
N LYS A 374 -8.25 -20.88 5.39
CA LYS A 374 -9.12 -21.15 6.56
C LYS A 374 -9.11 -20.02 7.60
N GLN A 375 -8.19 -19.06 7.51
CA GLN A 375 -8.13 -17.92 8.42
C GLN A 375 -8.97 -16.73 7.96
N LEU A 376 -9.40 -16.72 6.69
CA LEU A 376 -10.34 -15.71 6.21
C LEU A 376 -11.66 -15.83 6.96
N LYS A 377 -12.21 -14.70 7.40
CA LYS A 377 -13.45 -14.61 8.16
C LYS A 377 -14.67 -14.49 7.25
N HIS A 378 -14.54 -13.77 6.13
CA HIS A 378 -15.65 -13.40 5.24
C HIS A 378 -15.34 -13.63 3.76
N PRO A 379 -14.79 -14.79 3.35
CA PRO A 379 -14.54 -15.06 1.94
C PRO A 379 -15.86 -15.15 1.16
N LEU A 380 -15.87 -14.61 -0.04
CA LEU A 380 -17.00 -14.73 -0.96
C LEU A 380 -17.10 -16.18 -1.48
N GLU A 381 -18.26 -16.78 -1.41
CA GLU A 381 -18.50 -18.15 -1.92
C GLU A 381 -18.51 -18.19 -3.46
N SER A 382 -18.99 -17.14 -4.12
CA SER A 382 -19.11 -17.06 -5.58
C SER A 382 -19.28 -15.62 -6.05
N HIS A 383 -19.10 -15.39 -7.34
CA HIS A 383 -19.45 -14.13 -7.98
C HIS A 383 -20.25 -14.36 -9.26
N LYS A 384 -21.28 -13.54 -9.50
CA LYS A 384 -22.21 -13.68 -10.66
C LYS A 384 -21.50 -13.71 -12.03
N ARG A 385 -20.35 -13.02 -12.15
CA ARG A 385 -19.56 -12.95 -13.38
C ARG A 385 -18.61 -14.14 -13.57
N ILE A 386 -18.46 -15.00 -12.58
CA ILE A 386 -17.61 -16.19 -12.66
C ILE A 386 -18.47 -17.45 -12.59
N SER A 387 -18.45 -18.25 -13.67
CA SER A 387 -19.14 -19.52 -13.75
C SER A 387 -18.34 -20.67 -13.12
N SER A 388 -17.02 -20.64 -13.30
CA SER A 388 -16.10 -21.63 -12.71
C SER A 388 -14.68 -21.12 -12.66
N ILE A 389 -13.94 -21.60 -11.66
CA ILE A 389 -12.47 -21.45 -11.56
C ILE A 389 -11.89 -22.86 -11.44
N LYS A 390 -10.87 -23.15 -12.23
CA LYS A 390 -10.01 -24.33 -12.10
C LYS A 390 -8.58 -23.88 -11.96
N SER A 391 -7.85 -24.43 -11.01
CA SER A 391 -6.43 -24.19 -10.82
C SER A 391 -5.73 -25.47 -10.38
N GLU A 392 -4.49 -25.66 -10.80
CA GLU A 392 -3.69 -26.80 -10.32
C GLU A 392 -3.35 -26.66 -8.83
N ARG A 393 -3.10 -25.42 -8.39
CA ARG A 393 -2.70 -25.04 -7.02
C ARG A 393 -3.64 -23.99 -6.47
N ASP A 394 -3.46 -23.64 -5.19
CA ASP A 394 -4.26 -22.61 -4.51
C ASP A 394 -4.24 -21.29 -5.27
N LEU A 395 -5.42 -20.71 -5.48
CA LEU A 395 -5.65 -19.44 -6.15
C LEU A 395 -6.52 -18.55 -5.25
N ALA A 396 -6.05 -17.34 -4.96
CA ALA A 396 -6.85 -16.31 -4.31
C ALA A 396 -7.31 -15.28 -5.35
N VAL A 397 -8.54 -14.77 -5.21
CA VAL A 397 -9.16 -13.87 -6.19
C VAL A 397 -9.79 -12.70 -5.49
N GLY A 398 -9.16 -11.52 -5.57
CA GLY A 398 -9.78 -10.25 -5.19
C GLY A 398 -10.86 -9.87 -6.20
N VAL A 399 -12.01 -9.46 -5.71
CA VAL A 399 -13.15 -9.02 -6.49
C VAL A 399 -13.27 -7.51 -6.40
N PHE A 400 -13.41 -6.86 -7.53
CA PHE A 400 -13.42 -5.41 -7.66
C PHE A 400 -14.55 -4.94 -8.55
N LYS A 401 -14.97 -3.68 -8.40
CA LYS A 401 -15.97 -3.05 -9.24
C LYS A 401 -15.66 -1.57 -9.41
N ASP A 402 -15.72 -1.07 -10.64
CA ASP A 402 -15.58 0.36 -10.93
C ASP A 402 -16.91 1.13 -10.85
N GLU A 403 -16.85 2.46 -10.93
CA GLU A 403 -18.02 3.33 -10.91
C GLU A 403 -18.96 3.10 -12.13
N ALA A 404 -18.43 2.62 -13.26
CA ALA A 404 -19.22 2.32 -14.47
C ALA A 404 -19.92 0.95 -14.39
N GLY A 405 -19.57 0.13 -13.39
CA GLY A 405 -20.16 -1.19 -13.14
C GLY A 405 -19.40 -2.35 -13.78
N TYR A 406 -18.19 -2.13 -14.30
CA TYR A 406 -17.31 -3.23 -14.70
C TYR A 406 -16.78 -3.96 -13.47
N ASP A 407 -16.79 -5.29 -13.56
CA ASP A 407 -16.20 -6.14 -12.53
C ASP A 407 -14.74 -6.44 -12.89
N GLY A 408 -13.84 -6.34 -11.91
CA GLY A 408 -12.42 -6.68 -12.00
C GLY A 408 -12.07 -7.85 -11.09
N PHE A 409 -11.14 -8.71 -11.50
CA PHE A 409 -10.72 -9.89 -10.74
C PHE A 409 -9.20 -9.94 -10.66
N TYR A 410 -8.66 -9.78 -9.44
CA TYR A 410 -7.23 -9.89 -9.17
C TYR A 410 -6.91 -11.31 -8.74
N MET A 411 -6.30 -12.11 -9.63
CA MET A 411 -6.10 -13.56 -9.46
C MET A 411 -4.64 -13.84 -9.13
N LEU A 412 -4.36 -14.18 -7.87
CA LEU A 412 -3.02 -14.44 -7.33
C LEU A 412 -2.75 -15.95 -7.22
N ASN A 413 -1.63 -16.40 -7.78
CA ASN A 413 -1.05 -17.72 -7.49
C ASN A 413 -0.61 -17.76 -6.02
N TYR A 414 -1.52 -18.19 -5.12
CA TYR A 414 -1.32 -18.17 -3.66
C TYR A 414 -0.58 -19.42 -3.20
N ASN A 415 0.70 -19.51 -3.56
CA ASN A 415 1.60 -20.58 -3.13
C ASN A 415 2.86 -19.95 -2.54
N ASN A 416 3.62 -20.71 -1.75
CA ASN A 416 4.83 -20.19 -1.14
C ASN A 416 5.85 -19.78 -2.22
N PRO A 417 6.10 -18.46 -2.39
CA PRO A 417 6.94 -17.94 -3.48
C PRO A 417 8.44 -18.27 -3.32
N GLY A 418 8.84 -18.74 -2.15
CA GLY A 418 10.20 -19.25 -1.93
C GLY A 418 10.52 -20.53 -2.74
N TYR A 419 9.51 -21.15 -3.36
CA TYR A 419 9.65 -22.25 -4.31
C TYR A 419 9.28 -21.73 -5.71
N ALA A 420 10.27 -21.19 -6.42
CA ALA A 420 10.10 -20.55 -7.73
C ALA A 420 9.45 -21.42 -8.82
N ASP A 421 9.52 -22.75 -8.68
CA ASP A 421 8.95 -23.75 -9.58
C ASP A 421 7.45 -24.02 -9.34
N LEU A 422 6.84 -23.42 -8.33
CA LEU A 422 5.41 -23.58 -8.03
C LEU A 422 4.53 -22.75 -8.98
N LYS A 423 4.58 -23.10 -10.27
CA LYS A 423 3.68 -22.55 -11.28
C LYS A 423 2.25 -23.04 -11.07
N ASN A 424 1.26 -22.27 -11.52
CA ASN A 424 -0.14 -22.56 -11.37
C ASN A 424 -0.88 -22.37 -12.72
N LYS A 425 -1.35 -23.42 -13.31
CA LYS A 425 -2.26 -23.33 -14.46
C LYS A 425 -3.66 -23.03 -13.96
N ILE A 426 -4.23 -21.96 -14.48
CA ILE A 426 -5.58 -21.54 -14.14
C ILE A 426 -6.46 -21.48 -15.38
N THR A 427 -7.73 -21.80 -15.21
CA THR A 427 -8.78 -21.57 -16.18
C THR A 427 -9.96 -20.95 -15.47
N VAL A 428 -10.36 -19.77 -15.91
CA VAL A 428 -11.57 -19.08 -15.41
C VAL A 428 -12.59 -18.98 -16.52
N LYS A 429 -13.84 -19.25 -16.19
CA LYS A 429 -14.96 -19.07 -17.10
C LYS A 429 -15.84 -17.92 -16.61
N PHE A 430 -15.88 -16.87 -17.40
CA PHE A 430 -16.71 -15.69 -17.15
C PHE A 430 -18.11 -15.86 -17.76
N ASN A 431 -19.12 -15.35 -17.05
CA ASN A 431 -20.47 -15.19 -17.55
C ASN A 431 -20.60 -13.86 -18.30
N ASP A 432 -21.40 -13.81 -19.34
CA ASP A 432 -21.72 -12.61 -20.10
C ASP A 432 -20.49 -11.81 -20.59
N ALA A 433 -19.45 -12.54 -21.03
CA ALA A 433 -18.24 -11.95 -21.57
C ALA A 433 -17.78 -12.70 -22.83
N ASP A 434 -17.36 -11.97 -23.84
CA ASP A 434 -16.75 -12.48 -25.07
C ASP A 434 -15.28 -12.04 -25.23
N LYS A 435 -14.87 -11.07 -24.40
CA LYS A 435 -13.47 -10.61 -24.29
C LYS A 435 -13.09 -10.41 -22.82
N ALA A 436 -11.80 -10.29 -22.57
CA ALA A 436 -11.27 -9.79 -21.30
C ALA A 436 -10.06 -8.88 -21.56
N ILE A 437 -9.94 -7.81 -20.76
CA ILE A 437 -8.70 -7.06 -20.63
C ILE A 437 -7.92 -7.72 -19.51
N ILE A 438 -6.69 -8.11 -19.80
CA ILE A 438 -5.80 -8.79 -18.86
C ILE A 438 -4.57 -7.92 -18.64
N TYR A 439 -4.31 -7.58 -17.38
CA TYR A 439 -3.06 -6.98 -16.95
C TYR A 439 -2.20 -8.06 -16.30
N TYR A 440 -1.01 -8.25 -16.83
CA TYR A 440 -0.03 -9.22 -16.35
C TYR A 440 1.36 -8.58 -16.34
N ARG A 441 1.96 -8.45 -15.16
CA ARG A 441 3.26 -7.77 -14.97
C ARG A 441 3.31 -6.38 -15.62
N GLY A 442 2.22 -5.60 -15.47
CA GLY A 442 2.10 -4.27 -16.03
C GLY A 442 1.81 -4.18 -17.53
N GLU A 443 1.70 -5.31 -18.22
CA GLU A 443 1.33 -5.35 -19.64
C GLU A 443 -0.18 -5.56 -19.80
N GLU A 444 -0.81 -4.71 -20.61
CA GLU A 444 -2.22 -4.84 -20.98
C GLU A 444 -2.37 -5.71 -22.23
N LYS A 445 -3.34 -6.61 -22.20
CA LYS A 445 -3.72 -7.41 -23.36
C LYS A 445 -5.22 -7.66 -23.40
N THR A 446 -5.87 -7.27 -24.49
CA THR A 446 -7.25 -7.70 -24.78
C THR A 446 -7.25 -9.08 -25.43
N VAL A 447 -8.00 -10.02 -24.88
CA VAL A 447 -8.14 -11.39 -25.38
C VAL A 447 -9.60 -11.72 -25.72
N ASN A 448 -9.83 -12.48 -26.78
CA ASN A 448 -11.15 -13.05 -27.06
C ASN A 448 -11.35 -14.32 -26.21
N LEU A 449 -12.53 -14.46 -25.64
CA LEU A 449 -12.90 -15.58 -24.79
C LEU A 449 -13.71 -16.61 -25.60
N ALA A 450 -13.16 -17.82 -25.73
CA ALA A 450 -13.91 -18.92 -26.34
C ALA A 450 -14.88 -19.49 -25.30
N ASN A 451 -16.19 -19.32 -25.51
CA ASN A 451 -17.23 -19.71 -24.55
C ASN A 451 -17.06 -19.08 -23.15
N GLY A 452 -16.52 -17.87 -23.08
CA GLY A 452 -16.24 -17.16 -21.84
C GLY A 452 -15.00 -17.63 -21.08
N GLU A 453 -14.18 -18.53 -21.65
CA GLU A 453 -13.01 -19.12 -20.96
C GLU A 453 -11.72 -18.36 -21.27
N TYR A 454 -10.94 -18.13 -20.20
CA TYR A 454 -9.55 -17.68 -20.25
C TYR A 454 -8.66 -18.65 -19.48
N SER A 455 -7.51 -19.00 -20.04
CA SER A 455 -6.52 -19.87 -19.40
C SER A 455 -5.13 -19.29 -19.52
N CYS A 456 -4.36 -19.39 -18.45
CA CYS A 456 -2.95 -19.03 -18.43
C CYS A 456 -2.18 -19.86 -17.40
N GLU A 457 -0.85 -19.71 -17.40
CA GLU A 457 0.06 -20.22 -16.37
C GLU A 457 0.67 -19.03 -15.62
N LEU A 458 0.53 -19.00 -14.30
CA LEU A 458 1.11 -18.01 -13.41
C LEU A 458 2.36 -18.60 -12.75
N GLU A 459 3.46 -17.86 -12.73
CA GLU A 459 4.64 -18.22 -11.96
C GLU A 459 4.42 -18.03 -10.46
N ALA A 460 5.37 -18.45 -9.63
CA ALA A 460 5.28 -18.26 -8.19
C ALA A 460 5.16 -16.75 -7.86
N GLY A 461 4.19 -16.38 -7.03
CA GLY A 461 3.93 -15.01 -6.63
C GLY A 461 3.26 -14.10 -7.68
N ASP A 462 3.07 -14.58 -8.90
CA ASP A 462 2.41 -13.82 -9.96
C ASP A 462 0.90 -13.73 -9.76
N ALA A 463 0.35 -12.66 -10.34
CA ALA A 463 -1.08 -12.44 -10.45
C ALA A 463 -1.44 -11.86 -11.83
N ILE A 464 -2.72 -11.93 -12.17
CA ILE A 464 -3.33 -11.15 -13.24
C ILE A 464 -4.48 -10.32 -12.68
N PHE A 465 -4.70 -9.14 -13.27
CA PHE A 465 -5.95 -8.42 -13.11
C PHE A 465 -6.77 -8.55 -14.39
N ALA A 466 -7.98 -9.09 -14.29
CA ALA A 466 -8.83 -9.42 -15.44
C ALA A 466 -10.14 -8.64 -15.37
N ILE A 467 -10.50 -7.94 -16.46
CA ILE A 467 -11.78 -7.24 -16.63
C ILE A 467 -12.56 -7.93 -17.74
N PRO A 468 -13.56 -8.80 -17.42
CA PRO A 468 -14.39 -9.43 -18.43
C PRO A 468 -15.37 -8.43 -19.04
N VAL A 469 -15.40 -8.32 -20.36
CA VAL A 469 -16.21 -7.38 -21.11
C VAL A 469 -17.13 -8.11 -22.11
N LYS A 470 -18.26 -7.48 -22.42
CA LYS A 470 -19.22 -7.90 -23.45
C LYS A 470 -19.11 -6.93 -24.60
N GLY A 471 -18.77 -7.42 -25.80
CA GLY A 471 -18.66 -6.62 -27.03
C GLY A 471 -19.96 -6.29 -27.69
#